data_71392e530eac321fffb3697bc81fe601
#
_entry.id   71392e530eac321fffb3697bc81fe601
#
_cell.length_a   1.000
_cell.length_b   1.000
_cell.length_c   1.000
_cell.angle_alpha   90.00
_cell.angle_beta   90.00
_cell.angle_gamma   90.00
#
_symmetry.space_group_name_H-M   'P 1'
#
loop_
_entity.id
_entity.type
_entity.pdbx_description
1 polymer ?
#
loop_
_entity_poly.entity_id
_entity_poly.type
_entity_poly.pdbx_seq_one_letter_code
_entity_poly.pdbx_strand_id
1 'polypeptide(L)'
;MVLAKPLSRILYVDDDASMRELVHTALAGQSEFTVVTCASGFEALIIVGQLRPDLILLDVAMPRLDGMQTLECLRAMELGHHTPVVFMAAGLSPLELRRLQAAGAAEVIPVPFDPAGLPQLIRSIWSRIDD
;
A
#
# COMPACT_ATOMS: atom_id res chain seq x y z
N MET A 1 25.67 9.95 8.06
CA MET A 1 24.50 10.29 7.26
C MET A 1 23.90 9.04 6.62
N VAL A 2 22.63 8.83 6.82
CA VAL A 2 21.92 7.70 6.21
C VAL A 2 21.31 8.17 4.90
N LEU A 3 21.63 7.46 3.81
CA LEU A 3 21.02 7.74 2.53
C LEU A 3 19.63 7.11 2.47
N ALA A 4 18.65 7.89 2.05
CA ALA A 4 17.30 7.38 1.88
C ALA A 4 17.28 6.28 0.82
N LYS A 5 16.58 5.17 1.13
CA LYS A 5 16.38 4.08 0.18
C LYS A 5 15.43 4.56 -0.93
N PRO A 6 15.78 4.38 -2.20
CA PRO A 6 14.87 4.74 -3.29
C PRO A 6 13.66 3.82 -3.30
N LEU A 7 12.47 4.39 -3.57
CA LEU A 7 11.26 3.62 -3.77
C LEU A 7 11.30 2.99 -5.17
N SER A 8 11.19 1.69 -5.23
CA SER A 8 11.22 0.95 -6.49
C SER A 8 10.05 -0.02 -6.62
N ARG A 9 9.92 -0.98 -5.71
CA ARG A 9 8.91 -2.04 -5.82
C ARG A 9 7.68 -1.70 -4.99
N ILE A 10 6.53 -1.63 -5.67
CA ILE A 10 5.25 -1.30 -5.04
C ILE A 10 4.28 -2.45 -5.28
N LEU A 11 3.67 -2.93 -4.21
CA LEU A 11 2.57 -3.88 -4.29
C LEU A 11 1.26 -3.14 -4.01
N TYR A 12 0.30 -3.27 -4.91
CA TYR A 12 -1.05 -2.74 -4.71
C TYR A 12 -2.06 -3.87 -4.55
N VAL A 13 -2.85 -3.82 -3.49
CA VAL A 13 -3.81 -4.87 -3.13
C VAL A 13 -5.21 -4.29 -3.12
N ASP A 14 -6.06 -4.77 -4.01
CA ASP A 14 -7.45 -4.33 -4.14
C ASP A 14 -8.25 -5.40 -4.87
N ASP A 15 -9.44 -5.73 -4.36
CA ASP A 15 -10.31 -6.71 -5.00
C ASP A 15 -11.04 -6.17 -6.23
N ASP A 16 -11.05 -4.85 -6.43
CA ASP A 16 -11.68 -4.19 -7.58
C ASP A 16 -10.72 -4.15 -8.77
N ALA A 17 -11.05 -4.90 -9.82
CA ALA A 17 -10.21 -4.99 -11.02
C ALA A 17 -10.03 -3.64 -11.71
N SER A 18 -11.05 -2.79 -11.72
CA SER A 18 -10.97 -1.46 -12.34
C SER A 18 -10.00 -0.56 -11.59
N MET A 19 -10.01 -0.62 -10.26
CA MET A 19 -9.07 0.13 -9.44
C MET A 19 -7.64 -0.39 -9.60
N ARG A 20 -7.46 -1.72 -9.70
CA ARG A 20 -6.13 -2.28 -9.95
C ARG A 20 -5.55 -1.77 -11.26
N GLU A 21 -6.36 -1.74 -12.32
CA GLU A 21 -5.93 -1.23 -13.61
C GLU A 21 -5.58 0.25 -13.55
N LEU A 22 -6.44 1.05 -12.90
CA LEU A 22 -6.23 2.48 -12.76
C LEU A 22 -4.93 2.81 -12.01
N VAL A 23 -4.71 2.19 -10.88
CA VAL A 23 -3.51 2.42 -10.06
C VAL A 23 -2.27 1.89 -10.76
N HIS A 24 -2.35 0.71 -11.36
CA HIS A 24 -1.23 0.15 -12.12
C HIS A 24 -0.80 1.10 -13.23
N THR A 25 -1.75 1.57 -14.02
CA THR A 25 -1.47 2.49 -15.14
C THR A 25 -0.83 3.79 -14.63
N ALA A 26 -1.38 4.34 -13.55
CA ALA A 26 -0.88 5.60 -12.98
C ALA A 26 0.56 5.50 -12.49
N LEU A 27 0.93 4.37 -11.90
CA LEU A 27 2.26 4.19 -11.30
C LEU A 27 3.27 3.57 -12.25
N ALA A 28 2.85 2.60 -13.07
CA ALA A 28 3.76 1.90 -13.98
C ALA A 28 4.29 2.80 -15.10
N GLY A 29 3.65 3.93 -15.36
CA GLY A 29 4.16 4.93 -16.28
C GLY A 29 5.44 5.63 -15.80
N GLN A 30 5.77 5.49 -14.53
CA GLN A 30 7.00 6.05 -13.95
C GLN A 30 8.11 5.01 -14.04
N SER A 31 9.20 5.35 -14.73
CA SER A 31 10.27 4.40 -15.03
C SER A 31 10.97 3.83 -13.79
N GLU A 32 10.93 4.56 -12.67
CA GLU A 32 11.55 4.12 -11.42
C GLU A 32 10.75 3.02 -10.69
N PHE A 33 9.45 2.87 -11.01
CA PHE A 33 8.59 1.95 -10.26
C PHE A 33 8.38 0.61 -10.97
N THR A 34 8.51 -0.46 -10.20
CA THR A 34 8.02 -1.79 -10.55
C THR A 34 6.74 -2.00 -9.75
N VAL A 35 5.61 -2.13 -10.42
CA VAL A 35 4.30 -2.21 -9.79
C VAL A 35 3.69 -3.58 -10.01
N VAL A 36 3.34 -4.26 -8.93
CA VAL A 36 2.64 -5.54 -8.96
C VAL A 36 1.30 -5.33 -8.28
N THR A 37 0.24 -5.87 -8.85
CA THR A 37 -1.10 -5.80 -8.25
C THR A 37 -1.60 -7.19 -7.91
N CYS A 38 -2.45 -7.29 -6.91
CA CYS A 38 -3.14 -8.53 -6.58
C CYS A 38 -4.55 -8.24 -6.06
N ALA A 39 -5.37 -9.29 -5.99
CA ALA A 39 -6.81 -9.13 -5.80
C ALA A 39 -7.29 -9.45 -4.39
N SER A 40 -6.42 -9.88 -3.49
CA SER A 40 -6.84 -10.25 -2.14
C SER A 40 -5.69 -10.13 -1.15
N GLY A 41 -6.04 -10.06 0.13
CA GLY A 41 -5.06 -10.11 1.20
C GLY A 41 -4.27 -11.42 1.20
N PHE A 42 -4.92 -12.54 0.88
CA PHE A 42 -4.26 -13.85 0.81
C PHE A 42 -3.16 -13.86 -0.25
N GLU A 43 -3.46 -13.32 -1.43
CA GLU A 43 -2.45 -13.20 -2.50
C GLU A 43 -1.30 -12.31 -2.07
N ALA A 44 -1.62 -11.21 -1.39
CA ALA A 44 -0.60 -10.27 -0.91
C ALA A 44 0.41 -10.96 0.00
N LEU A 45 -0.06 -11.81 0.92
CA LEU A 45 0.82 -12.50 1.86
C LEU A 45 1.80 -13.44 1.13
N ILE A 46 1.38 -14.02 0.01
CA ILE A 46 2.25 -14.87 -0.82
C ILE A 46 3.25 -14.01 -1.60
N ILE A 47 2.75 -12.96 -2.23
CA ILE A 47 3.56 -12.11 -3.11
C ILE A 47 4.65 -11.35 -2.35
N VAL A 48 4.40 -10.95 -1.12
CA VAL A 48 5.37 -10.23 -0.29
C VAL A 48 6.67 -11.02 -0.17
N GLY A 49 6.59 -12.33 0.00
CA GLY A 49 7.78 -13.18 0.10
C GLY A 49 8.59 -13.24 -1.19
N GLN A 50 7.94 -13.11 -2.34
CA GLN A 50 8.59 -13.20 -3.65
C GLN A 50 9.08 -11.84 -4.14
N LEU A 51 8.22 -10.83 -4.05
CA LEU A 51 8.50 -9.49 -4.57
C LEU A 51 9.40 -8.68 -3.64
N ARG A 52 9.24 -8.83 -2.35
CA ARG A 52 9.87 -7.99 -1.32
C ARG A 52 9.63 -6.52 -1.63
N PRO A 53 8.37 -6.07 -1.59
CA PRO A 53 8.05 -4.69 -1.93
C PRO A 53 8.65 -3.70 -0.95
N ASP A 54 8.98 -2.53 -1.46
CA ASP A 54 9.41 -1.41 -0.63
C ASP A 54 8.21 -0.76 0.07
N LEU A 55 7.06 -0.79 -0.61
CA LEU A 55 5.83 -0.17 -0.15
C LEU A 55 4.64 -1.01 -0.56
N ILE A 56 3.66 -1.14 0.32
CA ILE A 56 2.40 -1.80 0.03
C ILE A 56 1.28 -0.77 0.10
N LEU A 57 0.52 -0.66 -0.99
CA LEU A 57 -0.73 0.09 -1.03
C LEU A 57 -1.86 -0.91 -0.84
N LEU A 58 -2.70 -0.71 0.16
CA LEU A 58 -3.65 -1.72 0.61
C LEU A 58 -5.04 -1.13 0.78
N ASP A 59 -6.00 -1.66 0.03
CA ASP A 59 -7.40 -1.30 0.20
C ASP A 59 -7.90 -1.77 1.56
N VAL A 60 -8.59 -0.90 2.28
CA VAL A 60 -9.14 -1.23 3.60
C VAL A 60 -10.30 -2.21 3.48
N ALA A 61 -11.21 -1.98 2.51
CA ALA A 61 -12.46 -2.74 2.41
C ALA A 61 -12.35 -3.85 1.38
N MET A 62 -11.97 -5.04 1.83
CA MET A 62 -11.90 -6.23 0.98
C MET A 62 -12.66 -7.38 1.62
N PRO A 63 -13.28 -8.29 0.82
CA PRO A 63 -13.98 -9.44 1.37
C PRO A 63 -13.00 -10.45 1.97
N ARG A 64 -13.48 -11.21 2.94
CA ARG A 64 -12.78 -12.28 3.64
C ARG A 64 -11.63 -11.78 4.49
N LEU A 65 -10.48 -11.49 3.92
CA LEU A 65 -9.36 -10.90 4.62
C LEU A 65 -9.30 -9.42 4.26
N ASP A 66 -9.79 -8.55 5.15
CA ASP A 66 -9.80 -7.11 4.89
C ASP A 66 -8.41 -6.48 5.05
N GLY A 67 -8.32 -5.17 4.81
CA GLY A 67 -7.04 -4.47 4.87
C GLY A 67 -6.39 -4.51 6.25
N MET A 68 -7.17 -4.32 7.31
CA MET A 68 -6.65 -4.37 8.68
C MET A 68 -6.13 -5.76 9.02
N GLN A 69 -6.89 -6.79 8.68
CA GLN A 69 -6.48 -8.18 8.92
C GLN A 69 -5.24 -8.53 8.11
N THR A 70 -5.16 -8.05 6.87
CA THR A 70 -3.97 -8.26 6.03
C THR A 70 -2.74 -7.60 6.67
N LEU A 71 -2.88 -6.38 7.17
CA LEU A 71 -1.78 -5.71 7.87
C LEU A 71 -1.33 -6.50 9.09
N GLU A 72 -2.27 -7.00 9.89
CA GLU A 72 -1.94 -7.81 11.07
C GLU A 72 -1.15 -9.07 10.68
N CYS A 73 -1.57 -9.74 9.61
CA CYS A 73 -0.85 -10.92 9.10
C CYS A 73 0.55 -10.55 8.61
N LEU A 74 0.69 -9.43 7.89
CA LEU A 74 1.99 -8.95 7.43
C LEU A 74 2.95 -8.68 8.58
N ARG A 75 2.46 -8.06 9.65
CA ARG A 75 3.29 -7.73 10.81
C ARG A 75 3.74 -8.98 11.58
N ALA A 76 3.03 -10.09 11.43
CA ALA A 76 3.42 -11.36 12.01
C ALA A 76 4.43 -12.14 11.15
N MET A 77 4.64 -11.73 9.89
CA MET A 77 5.56 -12.38 8.97
C MET A 77 6.95 -11.74 9.05
N GLU A 78 7.98 -12.56 8.98
CA GLU A 78 9.36 -12.07 8.97
C GLU A 78 9.61 -11.09 7.82
N LEU A 79 9.18 -11.42 6.60
CA LEU A 79 9.40 -10.59 5.42
C LEU A 79 8.47 -9.38 5.31
N GLY A 80 7.34 -9.40 6.03
CA GLY A 80 6.37 -8.30 6.02
C GLY A 80 6.40 -7.44 7.26
N HIS A 81 7.27 -7.75 8.21
CA HIS A 81 7.24 -7.13 9.55
C HIS A 81 7.48 -5.62 9.54
N HIS A 82 8.36 -5.15 8.68
CA HIS A 82 8.75 -3.74 8.61
C HIS A 82 8.32 -3.02 7.34
N THR A 83 7.71 -3.72 6.40
CA THR A 83 7.32 -3.09 5.14
C THR A 83 6.26 -2.03 5.38
N PRO A 84 6.48 -0.77 4.97
CA PRO A 84 5.46 0.27 5.13
C PRO A 84 4.19 -0.07 4.37
N VAL A 85 3.04 0.15 5.03
CA VAL A 85 1.72 -0.05 4.45
C VAL A 85 0.99 1.28 4.42
N VAL A 86 0.52 1.66 3.25
CA VAL A 86 -0.33 2.83 3.03
C VAL A 86 -1.72 2.32 2.68
N PHE A 87 -2.72 2.66 3.47
CA PHE A 87 -4.09 2.28 3.18
C PHE A 87 -4.73 3.22 2.17
N MET A 88 -5.62 2.66 1.36
CA MET A 88 -6.49 3.44 0.48
C MET A 88 -7.92 3.19 0.92
N ALA A 89 -8.66 4.24 1.28
CA ALA A 89 -9.96 4.08 1.91
C ALA A 89 -10.90 5.26 1.62
N ALA A 90 -12.19 4.95 1.49
CA ALA A 90 -13.24 5.93 1.34
C ALA A 90 -14.04 6.04 2.64
N GLY A 91 -14.42 7.27 3.00
CA GLY A 91 -15.42 7.50 4.04
C GLY A 91 -15.04 7.05 5.45
N LEU A 92 -13.77 7.07 5.80
CA LEU A 92 -13.34 6.70 7.15
C LEU A 92 -13.79 7.73 8.18
N SER A 93 -14.33 7.22 9.30
CA SER A 93 -14.57 8.04 10.48
C SER A 93 -13.24 8.36 11.17
N PRO A 94 -13.21 9.40 12.03
CA PRO A 94 -12.00 9.68 12.82
C PRO A 94 -11.55 8.50 13.68
N LEU A 95 -12.49 7.72 14.21
CA LEU A 95 -12.15 6.54 14.99
C LEU A 95 -11.48 5.45 14.15
N GLU A 96 -12.04 5.18 12.97
CA GLU A 96 -11.46 4.21 12.04
C GLU A 96 -10.06 4.61 11.61
N LEU A 97 -9.86 5.90 11.30
CA LEU A 97 -8.55 6.42 10.96
C LEU A 97 -7.54 6.21 12.08
N ARG A 98 -7.94 6.50 13.32
CA ARG A 98 -7.06 6.29 14.48
C ARG A 98 -6.71 4.82 14.67
N ARG A 99 -7.65 3.91 14.40
CA ARG A 99 -7.40 2.46 14.50
C ARG A 99 -6.37 2.00 13.49
N LEU A 100 -6.45 2.49 12.25
CA LEU A 100 -5.46 2.17 11.22
C LEU A 100 -4.08 2.70 11.59
N GLN A 101 -4.01 3.93 12.08
CA GLN A 101 -2.75 4.52 12.53
C GLN A 101 -2.15 3.75 13.71
N ALA A 102 -2.98 3.37 14.67
CA ALA A 102 -2.54 2.60 15.84
C ALA A 102 -2.05 1.19 15.46
N ALA A 103 -2.60 0.62 14.39
CA ALA A 103 -2.17 -0.68 13.87
C ALA A 103 -0.85 -0.62 13.10
N GLY A 104 -0.34 0.58 12.84
CA GLY A 104 0.95 0.75 12.19
C GLY A 104 0.87 1.18 10.72
N ALA A 105 -0.28 1.70 10.27
CA ALA A 105 -0.37 2.29 8.94
C ALA A 105 0.58 3.48 8.82
N ALA A 106 1.37 3.51 7.76
CA ALA A 106 2.29 4.62 7.52
C ALA A 106 1.55 5.88 7.07
N GLU A 107 0.46 5.69 6.31
CA GLU A 107 -0.37 6.77 5.80
C GLU A 107 -1.70 6.21 5.33
N VAL A 108 -2.68 7.08 5.12
CA VAL A 108 -3.97 6.72 4.51
C VAL A 108 -4.26 7.69 3.37
N ILE A 109 -4.51 7.14 2.17
CA ILE A 109 -4.89 7.93 1.00
C ILE A 109 -6.40 7.85 0.85
N PRO A 110 -7.12 8.98 0.89
CA PRO A 110 -8.56 8.95 0.68
C PRO A 110 -8.92 8.62 -0.77
N VAL A 111 -9.97 7.84 -0.95
CA VAL A 111 -10.54 7.51 -2.26
C VAL A 111 -11.85 8.29 -2.41
N PRO A 112 -12.12 8.92 -3.54
CA PRO A 112 -11.34 8.94 -4.79
C PRO A 112 -10.11 9.85 -4.71
N PHE A 113 -9.11 9.53 -5.51
CA PHE A 113 -7.90 10.33 -5.66
C PHE A 113 -7.71 10.70 -7.14
N ASP A 114 -6.85 11.68 -7.42
CA ASP A 114 -6.47 12.03 -8.79
C ASP A 114 -5.38 11.07 -9.29
N PRO A 115 -5.67 10.21 -10.29
CA PRO A 115 -4.67 9.27 -10.79
C PRO A 115 -3.41 9.95 -11.31
N ALA A 116 -3.54 11.10 -11.94
CA ALA A 116 -2.38 11.84 -12.46
C ALA A 116 -1.47 12.33 -11.34
N GLY A 117 -2.02 12.61 -10.17
CA GLY A 117 -1.25 13.06 -9.01
C GLY A 117 -0.73 11.93 -8.13
N LEU A 118 -1.14 10.69 -8.39
CA LEU A 118 -0.79 9.56 -7.52
C LEU A 118 0.72 9.31 -7.42
N PRO A 119 1.50 9.30 -8.51
CA PRO A 119 2.95 9.09 -8.39
C PRO A 119 3.63 10.10 -7.48
N GLN A 120 3.29 11.38 -7.61
CA GLN A 120 3.88 12.41 -6.78
C GLN A 120 3.45 12.30 -5.32
N LEU A 121 2.18 11.93 -5.08
CA LEU A 121 1.69 11.69 -3.73
C LEU A 121 2.47 10.54 -3.07
N ILE A 122 2.67 9.46 -3.80
CA ILE A 122 3.42 8.30 -3.30
C ILE A 122 4.87 8.69 -2.98
N ARG A 123 5.53 9.46 -3.86
CA ARG A 123 6.88 9.95 -3.60
C ARG A 123 6.94 10.82 -2.34
N SER A 124 5.96 11.69 -2.17
CA SER A 124 5.87 12.54 -0.99
C SER A 124 5.71 11.73 0.29
N ILE A 125 4.83 10.73 0.27
CA ILE A 125 4.63 9.83 1.41
C ILE A 125 5.92 9.07 1.71
N TRP A 126 6.57 8.53 0.68
CA TRP A 126 7.81 7.78 0.85
C TRP A 126 8.91 8.62 1.52
N SER A 127 9.05 9.87 1.11
CA SER A 127 10.06 10.75 1.69
C SER A 127 9.86 10.99 3.18
N ARG A 128 8.60 10.96 3.65
CA ARG A 128 8.29 11.11 5.08
C ARG A 128 8.49 9.83 5.87
N ILE A 129 8.27 8.68 5.24
CA ILE A 129 8.42 7.37 5.91
C ILE A 129 9.89 6.99 6.05
N ASP A 130 10.67 7.24 5.01
CA ASP A 130 12.05 6.77 4.89
C ASP A 130 13.03 7.65 5.69
N ASP A 131 12.51 8.59 6.41
CA ASP A 131 13.32 9.48 7.24
C ASP A 131 13.85 8.82 8.51
#